data_ad8701dbdd64df81b2e963642ca2b8cb
#
_entry.id   ad8701dbdd64df81b2e963642ca2b8cb
#
_cell.length_a   1.000
_cell.length_b   1.000
_cell.length_c   1.000
_cell.angle_alpha   90.00
_cell.angle_beta   90.00
_cell.angle_gamma   90.00
#
_symmetry.space_group_name_H-M   'P 1'
#
loop_
_entity.id
_entity.type
_entity.pdbx_description
1 polymer ?
#
loop_
_entity_poly.entity_id
_entity_poly.type
_entity_poly.pdbx_seq_one_letter_code
_entity_poly.pdbx_strand_id
1 'polypeptide(L)'
;MRQLAPYALIYLLAIACAAGLATQSQAADAPLQVPIGYLGYRPDPGPLLSNVIPEPADAGLRGAELAIIDSNSTGRFLNHNYSLASASVDSPEALLIAAKAQHEQGLRLFVVNAPASSLRQLSAALPDSLLFNAGSPDDSLRTTDCLANVLHSLPSRAMLADALAQFLVIRKWQRVLLIVGPTADDQAYAAALRRAAKRFGLRLVAEKPWSFDNDQRRSAQADMPLFTQTAEYDAVLVADERGDFGEYVPYQTWYPRPVAGTQGLTPVGWHKTVETYGAAQLQKRFEALAGRWMNDRDFAAWIAVRSIASAVSKLRQTEPMAIRALEISDQLPLDGFKGRKLSYRPWNGQLRQPIPIVQPRALVSTSPQDGFLHPFNEMDSLGYDKPEVSCRFP
;
A
#
# COMPACT_ATOMS: atom_id res chain seq x y z
N MET A 1 -58.86 -74.62 -15.40
CA MET A 1 -58.97 -73.27 -15.84
C MET A 1 -58.56 -72.37 -14.65
N ARG A 2 -57.29 -71.93 -14.64
CA ARG A 2 -56.75 -71.03 -13.59
C ARG A 2 -56.32 -69.74 -14.20
N GLN A 3 -56.85 -68.64 -13.66
CA GLN A 3 -56.56 -67.25 -14.03
C GLN A 3 -55.10 -66.95 -13.70
N LEU A 4 -54.33 -66.57 -14.68
CA LEU A 4 -53.01 -65.99 -14.54
C LEU A 4 -52.93 -64.73 -15.43
N ALA A 5 -53.38 -63.58 -14.94
CA ALA A 5 -52.98 -62.29 -15.44
C ALA A 5 -53.63 -61.22 -14.54
N PRO A 6 -52.87 -60.60 -13.60
CA PRO A 6 -52.70 -59.16 -13.64
C PRO A 6 -51.32 -58.67 -13.14
N TYR A 7 -50.32 -59.56 -12.90
CA TYR A 7 -49.05 -59.09 -12.33
C TYR A 7 -48.00 -58.61 -13.37
N ALA A 8 -48.18 -58.91 -14.63
CA ALA A 8 -47.23 -58.47 -15.67
C ALA A 8 -47.33 -56.96 -16.01
N LEU A 9 -48.47 -56.33 -15.77
CA LEU A 9 -48.65 -54.88 -16.09
C LEU A 9 -48.07 -53.95 -15.02
N ILE A 10 -47.94 -54.40 -13.78
CA ILE A 10 -47.40 -53.62 -12.68
C ILE A 10 -45.89 -53.53 -12.75
N TYR A 11 -45.21 -54.56 -13.23
CA TYR A 11 -43.75 -54.56 -13.39
C TYR A 11 -43.26 -53.68 -14.55
N LEU A 12 -44.02 -53.50 -15.60
CA LEU A 12 -43.72 -52.65 -16.74
C LEU A 12 -43.88 -51.14 -16.41
N LEU A 13 -44.80 -50.77 -15.53
CA LEU A 13 -44.95 -49.38 -15.04
C LEU A 13 -43.86 -49.00 -14.04
N ALA A 14 -43.37 -49.92 -13.22
CA ALA A 14 -42.29 -49.66 -12.27
C ALA A 14 -40.93 -49.43 -12.94
N ILE A 15 -40.66 -50.07 -14.08
CA ILE A 15 -39.43 -49.87 -14.85
C ILE A 15 -39.45 -48.56 -15.65
N ALA A 16 -40.61 -48.10 -16.11
CA ALA A 16 -40.75 -46.82 -16.80
C ALA A 16 -40.58 -45.61 -15.87
N CYS A 17 -40.93 -45.71 -14.55
CA CYS A 17 -40.68 -44.64 -13.57
C CYS A 17 -39.21 -44.56 -13.07
N ALA A 18 -38.44 -45.66 -13.18
CA ALA A 18 -37.01 -45.65 -12.79
C ALA A 18 -36.09 -45.08 -13.88
N ALA A 19 -36.52 -44.99 -15.13
CA ALA A 19 -35.74 -44.41 -16.23
C ALA A 19 -35.87 -42.87 -16.34
N GLY A 20 -36.77 -42.25 -15.56
CA GLY A 20 -37.02 -40.80 -15.62
C GLY A 20 -36.23 -39.97 -14.60
N LEU A 21 -35.48 -40.55 -13.67
CA LEU A 21 -34.51 -39.89 -12.82
C LEU A 21 -33.12 -39.83 -13.47
N ALA A 22 -33.05 -39.31 -14.73
CA ALA A 22 -31.81 -38.74 -15.20
C ALA A 22 -31.47 -37.61 -14.23
N THR A 23 -30.59 -37.87 -13.28
CA THR A 23 -29.90 -36.87 -12.52
C THR A 23 -29.34 -35.88 -13.54
N GLN A 24 -29.98 -34.72 -13.67
CA GLN A 24 -29.31 -33.54 -14.22
C GLN A 24 -28.12 -33.30 -13.28
N SER A 25 -26.98 -33.87 -13.66
CA SER A 25 -25.70 -33.43 -13.17
C SER A 25 -25.65 -31.94 -13.55
N GLN A 26 -26.03 -31.06 -12.62
CA GLN A 26 -25.67 -29.67 -12.75
C GLN A 26 -24.14 -29.68 -12.92
N ALA A 27 -23.68 -29.47 -14.13
CA ALA A 27 -22.29 -29.20 -14.36
C ALA A 27 -21.95 -28.04 -13.40
N ALA A 28 -21.10 -28.31 -12.41
CA ALA A 28 -20.65 -27.26 -11.51
C ALA A 28 -20.06 -26.18 -12.40
N ASP A 29 -20.59 -24.98 -12.32
CA ASP A 29 -20.09 -23.85 -13.10
C ASP A 29 -18.59 -23.76 -12.91
N ALA A 30 -17.85 -23.63 -14.00
CA ALA A 30 -16.39 -23.48 -13.93
C ALA A 30 -16.03 -22.28 -13.04
N PRO A 31 -15.00 -22.40 -12.19
CA PRO A 31 -14.65 -21.30 -11.28
C PRO A 31 -14.28 -20.05 -12.06
N LEU A 32 -14.75 -18.89 -11.56
CA LEU A 32 -14.37 -17.58 -12.09
C LEU A 32 -12.85 -17.40 -11.91
N GLN A 33 -12.14 -17.34 -13.03
CA GLN A 33 -10.70 -17.11 -13.03
C GLN A 33 -10.41 -15.63 -12.82
N VAL A 34 -9.53 -15.31 -11.88
CA VAL A 34 -9.11 -13.95 -11.53
C VAL A 34 -7.58 -13.86 -11.62
N PRO A 35 -7.03 -13.76 -12.85
CA PRO A 35 -5.60 -13.60 -13.02
C PRO A 35 -5.18 -12.18 -12.68
N ILE A 36 -4.17 -12.04 -11.81
CA ILE A 36 -3.61 -10.76 -11.37
C ILE A 36 -2.15 -10.73 -11.77
N GLY A 37 -1.71 -9.62 -12.39
CA GLY A 37 -0.32 -9.36 -12.69
C GLY A 37 0.37 -8.65 -11.51
N TYR A 38 1.58 -9.06 -11.16
CA TYR A 38 2.49 -8.30 -10.33
C TYR A 38 3.65 -7.81 -11.16
N LEU A 39 3.90 -6.49 -11.12
CA LEU A 39 4.94 -5.83 -11.89
C LEU A 39 5.86 -5.09 -10.92
N GLY A 40 7.09 -5.60 -10.74
CA GLY A 40 8.09 -5.05 -9.83
C GLY A 40 9.29 -4.52 -10.59
N TYR A 41 9.64 -3.27 -10.34
CA TYR A 41 10.90 -2.67 -10.74
C TYR A 41 11.37 -1.70 -9.66
N ARG A 42 12.62 -1.82 -9.29
CA ARG A 42 13.26 -0.91 -8.35
C ARG A 42 14.61 -0.48 -8.90
N PRO A 43 14.82 0.84 -9.03
CA PRO A 43 16.15 1.35 -9.36
C PRO A 43 17.20 0.87 -8.36
N ASP A 44 18.40 0.61 -8.84
CA ASP A 44 19.55 0.35 -7.96
C ASP A 44 19.79 1.59 -7.06
N PRO A 45 19.72 1.47 -5.75
CA PRO A 45 19.98 2.58 -4.85
C PRO A 45 21.47 2.98 -4.81
N GLY A 46 22.35 2.22 -5.47
CA GLY A 46 23.78 2.33 -5.34
C GLY A 46 24.32 1.84 -3.99
N PRO A 47 25.57 2.17 -3.63
CA PRO A 47 26.19 1.73 -2.38
C PRO A 47 25.43 2.27 -1.17
N LEU A 48 24.95 1.37 -0.33
CA LEU A 48 24.32 1.70 0.96
C LEU A 48 25.36 1.78 2.08
N LEU A 49 25.05 2.53 3.14
CA LEU A 49 25.85 2.53 4.35
C LEU A 49 25.75 1.15 5.04
N SER A 50 26.84 0.79 5.73
CA SER A 50 26.90 -0.51 6.44
C SER A 50 25.90 -0.68 7.58
N ASN A 51 25.35 0.42 8.10
CA ASN A 51 24.33 0.45 9.15
C ASN A 51 22.90 0.50 8.59
N VAL A 52 22.73 0.68 7.28
CA VAL A 52 21.41 0.68 6.62
C VAL A 52 21.04 -0.76 6.26
N ILE A 53 19.89 -1.20 6.74
CA ILE A 53 19.31 -2.49 6.35
C ILE A 53 18.67 -2.31 4.98
N PRO A 54 19.17 -2.97 3.92
CA PRO A 54 18.59 -2.83 2.59
C PRO A 54 17.15 -3.35 2.57
N GLU A 55 16.33 -2.69 1.77
CA GLU A 55 14.98 -3.19 1.54
C GLU A 55 15.04 -4.57 0.84
N PRO A 56 14.28 -5.57 1.29
CA PRO A 56 14.29 -6.91 0.70
C PRO A 56 13.97 -6.87 -0.80
N ALA A 57 14.71 -7.67 -1.59
CA ALA A 57 14.52 -7.72 -3.04
C ALA A 57 13.12 -8.18 -3.46
N ASP A 58 12.46 -8.98 -2.62
CA ASP A 58 11.12 -9.51 -2.80
C ASP A 58 10.01 -8.67 -2.14
N ALA A 59 10.35 -7.45 -1.64
CA ALA A 59 9.36 -6.56 -1.03
C ALA A 59 8.24 -6.22 -2.01
N GLY A 60 7.01 -6.30 -1.53
CA GLY A 60 5.78 -6.17 -2.34
C GLY A 60 5.34 -7.50 -2.96
N LEU A 61 6.23 -8.27 -3.59
CA LEU A 61 5.86 -9.56 -4.20
C LEU A 61 5.30 -10.53 -3.15
N ARG A 62 5.98 -10.69 -2.01
CA ARG A 62 5.52 -11.59 -0.94
C ARG A 62 4.18 -11.15 -0.34
N GLY A 63 3.92 -9.85 -0.32
CA GLY A 63 2.60 -9.33 0.08
C GLY A 63 1.50 -9.76 -0.89
N ALA A 64 1.74 -9.62 -2.19
CA ALA A 64 0.79 -10.07 -3.22
C ALA A 64 0.56 -11.60 -3.16
N GLU A 65 1.62 -12.40 -3.01
CA GLU A 65 1.51 -13.87 -2.88
C GLU A 65 0.67 -14.27 -1.65
N LEU A 66 0.92 -13.67 -0.50
CA LEU A 66 0.10 -13.92 0.69
C LEU A 66 -1.37 -13.59 0.45
N ALA A 67 -1.64 -12.47 -0.23
CA ALA A 67 -3.01 -12.06 -0.51
C ALA A 67 -3.74 -13.01 -1.47
N ILE A 68 -3.03 -13.62 -2.42
CA ILE A 68 -3.58 -14.71 -3.26
C ILE A 68 -3.96 -15.92 -2.41
N ILE A 69 -3.09 -16.35 -1.50
CA ILE A 69 -3.38 -17.46 -0.57
C ILE A 69 -4.60 -17.13 0.28
N ASP A 70 -4.63 -15.93 0.88
CA ASP A 70 -5.76 -15.45 1.69
C ASP A 70 -7.07 -15.38 0.87
N SER A 71 -6.99 -14.93 -0.40
CA SER A 71 -8.16 -14.79 -1.27
C SER A 71 -8.70 -16.14 -1.73
N ASN A 72 -7.83 -17.10 -2.05
CA ASN A 72 -8.25 -18.46 -2.43
C ASN A 72 -8.84 -19.23 -1.25
N SER A 73 -8.46 -18.93 0.00
CA SER A 73 -9.08 -19.57 1.17
C SER A 73 -10.59 -19.31 1.25
N THR A 74 -11.03 -18.13 0.81
CA THR A 74 -12.45 -17.75 0.73
C THR A 74 -13.01 -18.06 -0.68
N GLY A 75 -12.21 -17.85 -1.72
CA GLY A 75 -12.58 -17.99 -3.13
C GLY A 75 -13.14 -19.38 -3.47
N ARG A 76 -12.58 -20.44 -2.89
CA ARG A 76 -13.07 -21.81 -3.08
C ARG A 76 -14.55 -21.99 -2.71
N PHE A 77 -15.06 -21.22 -1.75
CA PHE A 77 -16.48 -21.26 -1.35
C PHE A 77 -17.36 -20.42 -2.28
N LEU A 78 -16.77 -19.46 -2.99
CA LEU A 78 -17.45 -18.56 -3.92
C LEU A 78 -17.30 -19.01 -5.38
N ASN A 79 -16.65 -20.15 -5.61
CA ASN A 79 -16.26 -20.66 -6.93
C ASN A 79 -15.37 -19.67 -7.70
N HIS A 80 -14.42 -19.03 -7.01
CA HIS A 80 -13.41 -18.11 -7.55
C HIS A 80 -12.01 -18.70 -7.41
N ASN A 81 -11.17 -18.52 -8.42
CA ASN A 81 -9.77 -18.94 -8.42
C ASN A 81 -8.86 -17.75 -8.75
N TYR A 82 -8.10 -17.30 -7.76
CA TYR A 82 -7.15 -16.19 -7.88
C TYR A 82 -5.76 -16.73 -8.21
N SER A 83 -5.11 -16.14 -9.21
CA SER A 83 -3.74 -16.49 -9.59
C SER A 83 -2.86 -15.25 -9.74
N LEU A 84 -1.55 -15.40 -9.54
CA LEU A 84 -0.57 -14.32 -9.65
C LEU A 84 0.43 -14.65 -10.77
N ALA A 85 0.53 -13.77 -11.76
CA ALA A 85 1.61 -13.76 -12.73
C ALA A 85 2.60 -12.65 -12.35
N SER A 86 3.78 -13.01 -11.86
CA SER A 86 4.76 -12.03 -11.36
C SER A 86 5.90 -11.81 -12.34
N ALA A 87 6.30 -10.53 -12.46
CA ALA A 87 7.53 -10.11 -13.12
C ALA A 87 8.24 -9.09 -12.22
N SER A 88 9.45 -9.45 -11.78
CA SER A 88 10.38 -8.55 -11.10
C SER A 88 11.60 -8.37 -11.99
N VAL A 89 11.86 -7.15 -12.40
CA VAL A 89 12.84 -6.78 -13.41
C VAL A 89 13.75 -5.66 -12.94
N ASP A 90 14.86 -5.43 -13.65
CA ASP A 90 15.92 -4.51 -13.29
C ASP A 90 15.96 -3.22 -14.16
N SER A 91 15.01 -3.08 -15.10
CA SER A 91 14.90 -1.86 -15.90
C SER A 91 13.44 -1.47 -16.19
N PRO A 92 13.16 -0.17 -16.45
CA PRO A 92 11.83 0.30 -16.81
C PRO A 92 11.36 -0.26 -18.16
N GLU A 93 12.28 -0.48 -19.10
CA GLU A 93 12.01 -1.07 -20.42
C GLU A 93 11.55 -2.53 -20.28
N ALA A 94 12.28 -3.33 -19.48
CA ALA A 94 11.91 -4.71 -19.19
C ALA A 94 10.56 -4.79 -18.47
N LEU A 95 10.26 -3.82 -17.59
CA LEU A 95 8.96 -3.73 -16.92
C LEU A 95 7.81 -3.54 -17.91
N LEU A 96 7.97 -2.62 -18.86
CA LEU A 96 6.97 -2.36 -19.90
C LEU A 96 6.76 -3.56 -20.83
N ILE A 97 7.84 -4.26 -21.19
CA ILE A 97 7.78 -5.49 -22.00
C ILE A 97 6.99 -6.57 -21.23
N ALA A 98 7.34 -6.80 -19.97
CA ALA A 98 6.66 -7.81 -19.15
C ALA A 98 5.16 -7.46 -18.96
N ALA A 99 4.83 -6.20 -18.76
CA ALA A 99 3.45 -5.74 -18.62
C ALA A 99 2.63 -6.00 -19.89
N LYS A 100 3.18 -5.66 -21.06
CA LYS A 100 2.52 -5.94 -22.36
C LYS A 100 2.34 -7.42 -22.61
N ALA A 101 3.34 -8.24 -22.30
CA ALA A 101 3.25 -9.71 -22.45
C ALA A 101 2.15 -10.30 -21.56
N GLN A 102 2.04 -9.87 -20.30
CA GLN A 102 0.94 -10.29 -19.42
C GLN A 102 -0.42 -9.79 -19.92
N HIS A 103 -0.49 -8.56 -20.45
CA HIS A 103 -1.70 -8.01 -21.02
C HIS A 103 -2.16 -8.80 -22.27
N GLU A 104 -1.25 -9.21 -23.14
CA GLU A 104 -1.51 -10.08 -24.31
C GLU A 104 -2.04 -11.47 -23.89
N GLN A 105 -1.65 -11.94 -22.71
CA GLN A 105 -2.19 -13.16 -22.10
C GLN A 105 -3.58 -12.99 -21.47
N GLY A 106 -4.16 -11.77 -21.56
CA GLY A 106 -5.50 -11.48 -21.07
C GLY A 106 -5.56 -10.87 -19.66
N LEU A 107 -4.43 -10.60 -19.00
CA LEU A 107 -4.44 -9.96 -17.69
C LEU A 107 -4.83 -8.48 -17.83
N ARG A 108 -5.69 -8.01 -16.93
CA ARG A 108 -6.20 -6.62 -16.90
C ARG A 108 -6.13 -5.99 -15.52
N LEU A 109 -5.78 -6.75 -14.49
CA LEU A 109 -5.68 -6.30 -13.11
C LEU A 109 -4.23 -6.44 -12.68
N PHE A 110 -3.58 -5.33 -12.28
CA PHE A 110 -2.15 -5.30 -12.00
C PHE A 110 -1.85 -4.66 -10.65
N VAL A 111 -0.93 -5.24 -9.90
CA VAL A 111 -0.27 -4.62 -8.75
C VAL A 111 1.12 -4.16 -9.20
N VAL A 112 1.40 -2.87 -9.07
CA VAL A 112 2.62 -2.25 -9.58
C VAL A 112 3.47 -1.73 -8.42
N ASN A 113 4.66 -2.31 -8.26
CA ASN A 113 5.69 -1.86 -7.33
C ASN A 113 6.85 -1.24 -8.11
N ALA A 114 6.69 0.00 -8.52
CA ALA A 114 7.64 0.72 -9.36
C ALA A 114 7.61 2.23 -9.09
N PRO A 115 8.64 2.99 -9.53
CA PRO A 115 8.64 4.45 -9.46
C PRO A 115 7.52 5.11 -10.25
N ALA A 116 7.22 6.37 -9.93
CA ALA A 116 6.16 7.16 -10.57
C ALA A 116 6.30 7.25 -12.11
N SER A 117 7.52 7.38 -12.62
CA SER A 117 7.79 7.43 -14.07
C SER A 117 7.33 6.15 -14.78
N SER A 118 7.68 5.00 -14.23
CA SER A 118 7.27 3.70 -14.78
C SER A 118 5.76 3.49 -14.68
N LEU A 119 5.15 3.91 -13.56
CA LEU A 119 3.69 3.81 -13.39
C LEU A 119 2.94 4.66 -14.44
N ARG A 120 3.43 5.87 -14.77
CA ARG A 120 2.86 6.70 -15.86
C ARG A 120 2.94 6.00 -17.21
N GLN A 121 4.11 5.39 -17.52
CA GLN A 121 4.30 4.64 -18.76
C GLN A 121 3.36 3.42 -18.84
N LEU A 122 3.23 2.66 -17.77
CA LEU A 122 2.33 1.51 -17.70
C LEU A 122 0.87 1.91 -17.85
N SER A 123 0.43 2.97 -17.17
CA SER A 123 -0.93 3.50 -17.26
C SER A 123 -1.29 3.91 -18.69
N ALA A 124 -0.37 4.58 -19.39
CA ALA A 124 -0.58 4.98 -20.78
C ALA A 124 -0.56 3.81 -21.76
N ALA A 125 0.27 2.78 -21.48
CA ALA A 125 0.41 1.60 -22.34
C ALA A 125 -0.74 0.59 -22.18
N LEU A 126 -1.44 0.59 -21.03
CA LEU A 126 -2.49 -0.37 -20.65
C LEU A 126 -3.77 0.37 -20.25
N PRO A 127 -4.40 1.14 -21.15
CA PRO A 127 -5.52 2.01 -20.79
C PRO A 127 -6.82 1.26 -20.41
N ASP A 128 -6.96 0.00 -20.84
CA ASP A 128 -8.06 -0.90 -20.53
C ASP A 128 -7.83 -1.77 -19.29
N SER A 129 -6.76 -1.51 -18.55
CA SER A 129 -6.38 -2.24 -17.34
C SER A 129 -6.52 -1.37 -16.10
N LEU A 130 -6.73 -1.99 -14.94
CA LEU A 130 -6.69 -1.34 -13.65
C LEU A 130 -5.37 -1.67 -12.93
N LEU A 131 -4.64 -0.63 -12.57
CA LEU A 131 -3.36 -0.74 -11.89
C LEU A 131 -3.47 -0.27 -10.43
N PHE A 132 -2.90 -1.05 -9.53
CA PHE A 132 -2.80 -0.70 -8.11
C PHE A 132 -1.36 -0.32 -7.79
N ASN A 133 -1.12 0.95 -7.48
CA ASN A 133 0.20 1.46 -7.11
C ASN A 133 0.55 1.05 -5.68
N ALA A 134 1.46 0.10 -5.55
CA ALA A 134 2.03 -0.38 -4.30
C ALA A 134 3.49 0.07 -4.10
N GLY A 135 4.06 0.87 -5.02
CA GLY A 135 5.48 1.21 -5.04
C GLY A 135 5.83 2.68 -4.92
N SER A 136 5.03 3.58 -5.47
CA SER A 136 5.38 5.01 -5.51
C SER A 136 4.59 5.84 -4.51
N PRO A 137 5.27 6.55 -3.56
CA PRO A 137 4.64 7.49 -2.63
C PRO A 137 4.48 8.92 -3.22
N ASP A 138 4.77 9.11 -4.50
CA ASP A 138 4.84 10.42 -5.16
C ASP A 138 3.49 11.16 -5.11
N ASP A 139 3.51 12.36 -4.54
CA ASP A 139 2.32 13.19 -4.37
C ASP A 139 1.75 13.72 -5.69
N SER A 140 2.58 13.89 -6.75
CA SER A 140 2.08 14.37 -8.04
C SER A 140 1.04 13.44 -8.65
N LEU A 141 1.19 12.12 -8.45
CA LEU A 141 0.21 11.11 -8.89
C LEU A 141 -1.16 11.24 -8.22
N ARG A 142 -1.27 11.99 -7.14
CA ARG A 142 -2.49 12.22 -6.35
C ARG A 142 -3.01 13.65 -6.46
N THR A 143 -2.29 14.54 -7.17
CA THR A 143 -2.61 15.97 -7.23
C THR A 143 -2.73 16.52 -8.64
N THR A 144 -1.69 16.40 -9.45
CA THR A 144 -1.59 16.99 -10.79
C THR A 144 -1.55 15.96 -11.92
N ASP A 145 -0.86 14.85 -11.70
CA ASP A 145 -0.61 13.79 -12.70
C ASP A 145 -1.51 12.57 -12.45
N CYS A 146 -2.79 12.82 -12.26
CA CYS A 146 -3.73 11.78 -11.90
C CYS A 146 -3.98 10.82 -13.06
N LEU A 147 -3.84 9.53 -12.80
CA LEU A 147 -3.99 8.48 -13.79
C LEU A 147 -5.36 7.80 -13.60
N ALA A 148 -6.22 7.87 -14.62
CA ALA A 148 -7.61 7.45 -14.53
C ALA A 148 -7.79 5.95 -14.24
N ASN A 149 -6.84 5.12 -14.65
CA ASN A 149 -6.84 3.67 -14.44
C ASN A 149 -5.92 3.22 -13.29
N VAL A 150 -5.57 4.12 -12.35
CA VAL A 150 -4.70 3.81 -11.22
C VAL A 150 -5.41 4.05 -9.89
N LEU A 151 -5.28 3.10 -8.97
CA LEU A 151 -5.59 3.24 -7.54
C LEU A 151 -4.30 3.12 -6.72
N HIS A 152 -4.20 3.84 -5.61
CA HIS A 152 -2.97 3.92 -4.82
C HIS A 152 -3.17 3.24 -3.47
N SER A 153 -2.57 2.07 -3.27
CA SER A 153 -2.61 1.32 -2.00
C SER A 153 -1.49 1.71 -1.03
N LEU A 154 -0.35 2.22 -1.55
CA LEU A 154 0.72 2.78 -0.73
C LEU A 154 0.36 4.19 -0.26
N PRO A 155 0.62 4.57 1.01
CA PRO A 155 0.50 5.95 1.46
C PRO A 155 1.38 6.90 0.65
N SER A 156 0.88 8.12 0.42
CA SER A 156 1.70 9.18 -0.18
C SER A 156 2.60 9.85 0.86
N ARG A 157 3.64 10.56 0.40
CA ARG A 157 4.51 11.36 1.28
C ARG A 157 3.70 12.38 2.10
N ALA A 158 2.70 13.00 1.49
CA ALA A 158 1.81 13.92 2.18
C ALA A 158 1.02 13.26 3.31
N MET A 159 0.54 12.00 3.12
CA MET A 159 -0.15 11.26 4.19
C MET A 159 0.78 10.99 5.38
N LEU A 160 2.01 10.57 5.10
CA LEU A 160 3.01 10.29 6.12
C LEU A 160 3.39 11.57 6.89
N ALA A 161 3.65 12.66 6.17
CA ALA A 161 4.00 13.96 6.76
C ALA A 161 2.85 14.53 7.60
N ASP A 162 1.60 14.45 7.12
CA ASP A 162 0.43 14.93 7.85
C ASP A 162 0.20 14.11 9.13
N ALA A 163 0.36 12.79 9.05
CA ALA A 163 0.24 11.92 10.22
C ALA A 163 1.24 12.28 11.32
N LEU A 164 2.49 12.52 10.91
CA LEU A 164 3.53 12.94 11.83
C LEU A 164 3.27 14.33 12.41
N ALA A 165 2.89 15.30 11.57
CA ALA A 165 2.62 16.68 12.02
C ALA A 165 1.48 16.74 13.05
N GLN A 166 0.37 16.02 12.83
CA GLN A 166 -0.72 15.91 13.81
C GLN A 166 -0.22 15.40 15.16
N PHE A 167 0.60 14.33 15.14
CA PHE A 167 1.18 13.76 16.37
C PHE A 167 2.07 14.79 17.10
N LEU A 168 2.95 15.49 16.38
CA LEU A 168 3.82 16.51 16.97
C LEU A 168 3.01 17.63 17.62
N VAL A 169 1.93 18.10 17.00
CA VAL A 169 1.04 19.11 17.57
C VAL A 169 0.37 18.63 18.85
N ILE A 170 -0.17 17.39 18.86
CA ILE A 170 -0.77 16.82 20.08
C ILE A 170 0.26 16.72 21.22
N ARG A 171 1.52 16.42 20.88
CA ARG A 171 2.63 16.40 21.87
C ARG A 171 3.12 17.78 22.26
N LYS A 172 2.60 18.86 21.64
CA LYS A 172 3.06 20.26 21.82
C LYS A 172 4.52 20.48 21.39
N TRP A 173 5.01 19.68 20.45
CA TRP A 173 6.33 19.82 19.83
C TRP A 173 6.19 20.62 18.54
N GLN A 174 5.97 21.92 18.68
CA GLN A 174 5.55 22.77 17.57
C GLN A 174 6.71 23.49 16.87
N ARG A 175 7.86 23.64 17.53
CA ARG A 175 9.06 24.23 16.93
C ARG A 175 9.93 23.10 16.39
N VAL A 176 10.19 23.08 15.09
CA VAL A 176 10.90 21.97 14.47
C VAL A 176 12.10 22.46 13.67
N LEU A 177 13.21 21.73 13.78
CA LEU A 177 14.37 21.82 12.89
C LEU A 177 14.18 20.78 11.80
N LEU A 178 14.30 21.16 10.52
CA LEU A 178 14.25 20.22 9.38
C LEU A 178 15.65 20.01 8.82
N ILE A 179 16.07 18.75 8.69
CA ILE A 179 17.31 18.34 8.00
C ILE A 179 16.89 17.62 6.72
N VAL A 180 17.48 18.03 5.59
CA VAL A 180 17.06 17.57 4.25
C VAL A 180 18.24 16.98 3.51
N GLY A 181 18.09 15.74 3.05
CA GLY A 181 19.06 15.08 2.19
C GLY A 181 19.13 15.65 0.76
N PRO A 182 20.17 15.27 0.02
CA PRO A 182 20.45 15.84 -1.30
C PRO A 182 19.64 15.21 -2.43
N THR A 183 19.00 14.05 -2.23
CA THR A 183 18.32 13.33 -3.32
C THR A 183 16.98 13.97 -3.69
N ALA A 184 16.49 13.69 -4.89
CA ALA A 184 15.16 14.17 -5.32
C ALA A 184 14.03 13.64 -4.41
N ASP A 185 14.14 12.42 -3.91
CA ASP A 185 13.17 11.81 -3.01
C ASP A 185 13.20 12.49 -1.63
N ASP A 186 14.38 12.82 -1.09
CA ASP A 186 14.52 13.58 0.15
C ASP A 186 13.87 14.97 0.04
N GLN A 187 14.10 15.65 -1.09
CA GLN A 187 13.51 16.96 -1.38
C GLN A 187 11.98 16.86 -1.49
N ALA A 188 11.46 15.78 -2.09
CA ALA A 188 10.02 15.54 -2.19
C ALA A 188 9.39 15.29 -0.81
N TYR A 189 10.03 14.48 0.05
CA TYR A 189 9.56 14.27 1.41
C TYR A 189 9.66 15.54 2.26
N ALA A 190 10.75 16.31 2.12
CA ALA A 190 10.89 17.61 2.79
C ALA A 190 9.79 18.60 2.35
N ALA A 191 9.39 18.58 1.07
CA ALA A 191 8.27 19.39 0.58
C ALA A 191 6.95 18.98 1.25
N ALA A 192 6.70 17.69 1.41
CA ALA A 192 5.54 17.17 2.14
C ALA A 192 5.56 17.58 3.62
N LEU A 193 6.73 17.52 4.29
CA LEU A 193 6.90 17.98 5.68
C LEU A 193 6.66 19.49 5.83
N ARG A 194 7.15 20.31 4.89
CA ARG A 194 6.90 21.77 4.88
C ARG A 194 5.41 22.07 4.70
N ARG A 195 4.73 21.36 3.79
CA ARG A 195 3.28 21.45 3.59
C ARG A 195 2.54 21.08 4.88
N ALA A 196 2.86 19.96 5.49
CA ALA A 196 2.25 19.50 6.73
C ALA A 196 2.50 20.48 7.88
N ALA A 197 3.72 21.00 8.01
CA ALA A 197 4.05 22.02 9.01
C ALA A 197 3.15 23.25 8.88
N LYS A 198 2.98 23.78 7.67
CA LYS A 198 2.09 24.90 7.39
C LYS A 198 0.63 24.56 7.71
N ARG A 199 0.17 23.37 7.30
CA ARG A 199 -1.22 22.93 7.47
C ARG A 199 -1.62 22.79 8.94
N PHE A 200 -0.73 22.24 9.75
CA PHE A 200 -1.00 21.92 11.16
C PHE A 200 -0.38 22.92 12.16
N GLY A 201 0.18 24.02 11.68
CA GLY A 201 0.68 25.08 12.54
C GLY A 201 2.01 24.78 13.25
N LEU A 202 2.84 23.90 12.69
CA LEU A 202 4.23 23.73 13.14
C LEU A 202 5.08 24.90 12.64
N ARG A 203 6.03 25.33 13.46
CA ARG A 203 6.99 26.37 13.14
C ARG A 203 8.35 25.77 12.78
N LEU A 204 8.75 25.88 11.54
CA LEU A 204 10.12 25.58 11.12
C LEU A 204 11.03 26.69 11.68
N VAL A 205 11.88 26.36 12.67
CA VAL A 205 12.83 27.31 13.25
C VAL A 205 14.08 27.44 12.42
N ALA A 206 14.48 26.36 11.74
CA ALA A 206 15.54 26.35 10.74
C ALA A 206 15.33 25.14 9.81
N GLU A 207 15.93 25.27 8.64
CA GLU A 207 16.09 24.17 7.69
C GLU A 207 17.55 24.07 7.28
N LYS A 208 18.12 22.85 7.33
CA LYS A 208 19.53 22.62 7.05
C LYS A 208 19.66 21.52 6.00
N PRO A 209 20.29 21.79 4.85
CA PRO A 209 20.66 20.75 3.92
C PRO A 209 21.77 19.90 4.53
N TRP A 210 21.73 18.60 4.28
CA TRP A 210 22.81 17.71 4.62
C TRP A 210 24.03 18.04 3.74
N SER A 211 25.13 18.45 4.35
CA SER A 211 26.30 18.96 3.68
C SER A 211 27.55 18.07 3.80
N PHE A 212 27.43 16.96 4.52
CA PHE A 212 28.55 16.04 4.71
C PHE A 212 28.61 15.04 3.55
N ASP A 213 29.79 14.91 2.95
CA ASP A 213 30.04 13.89 1.93
C ASP A 213 30.40 12.52 2.53
N ASN A 214 30.65 11.55 1.67
CA ASN A 214 30.96 10.19 2.07
C ASN A 214 32.24 10.07 2.92
N ASP A 215 33.21 10.92 2.69
CA ASP A 215 34.51 10.92 3.41
C ASP A 215 34.35 11.56 4.79
N GLN A 216 33.42 12.50 4.94
CA GLN A 216 33.16 13.22 6.17
C GLN A 216 32.18 12.49 7.11
N ARG A 217 31.67 11.33 6.75
CA ARG A 217 30.73 10.57 7.59
C ARG A 217 31.29 10.21 8.96
N ARG A 218 32.60 10.00 9.08
CA ARG A 218 33.25 9.75 10.39
C ARG A 218 33.23 10.97 11.28
N SER A 219 33.34 12.17 10.71
CA SER A 219 33.27 13.43 11.45
C SER A 219 31.82 13.88 11.66
N ALA A 220 30.88 13.49 10.76
CA ALA A 220 29.48 13.87 10.86
C ALA A 220 28.87 13.54 12.21
N GLN A 221 29.21 12.40 12.79
CA GLN A 221 28.73 12.00 14.11
C GLN A 221 29.23 12.93 15.23
N ALA A 222 30.49 13.34 15.17
CA ALA A 222 31.08 14.28 16.12
C ALA A 222 30.56 15.72 15.91
N ASP A 223 30.27 16.07 14.66
CA ASP A 223 29.86 17.42 14.27
C ASP A 223 28.34 17.63 14.39
N MET A 224 27.56 16.56 14.58
CA MET A 224 26.09 16.62 14.67
C MET A 224 25.58 17.64 15.68
N PRO A 225 26.13 17.74 16.90
CA PRO A 225 25.67 18.75 17.85
C PRO A 225 25.83 20.18 17.28
N LEU A 226 26.98 20.51 16.71
CA LEU A 226 27.22 21.83 16.11
C LEU A 226 26.35 22.04 14.85
N PHE A 227 26.22 21.02 14.02
CA PHE A 227 25.35 21.07 12.83
C PHE A 227 23.90 21.34 13.21
N THR A 228 23.40 20.76 14.31
CA THR A 228 22.01 20.97 14.76
C THR A 228 21.84 22.18 15.69
N GLN A 229 22.93 22.90 16.00
CA GLN A 229 22.85 24.12 16.79
C GLN A 229 22.12 25.24 16.01
N THR A 230 21.01 25.69 16.60
CA THR A 230 20.17 26.78 16.06
C THR A 230 19.27 27.32 17.18
N ALA A 231 18.27 28.17 16.85
CA ALA A 231 17.23 28.54 17.80
C ALA A 231 16.56 27.30 18.40
N GLU A 232 16.07 27.42 19.63
CA GLU A 232 15.47 26.28 20.33
C GLU A 232 14.34 25.62 19.53
N TYR A 233 14.38 24.32 19.45
CA TYR A 233 13.39 23.47 18.80
C TYR A 233 12.87 22.39 19.77
N ASP A 234 11.68 21.85 19.48
CA ASP A 234 11.03 20.79 20.27
C ASP A 234 11.27 19.41 19.66
N ALA A 235 11.49 19.35 18.35
CA ALA A 235 11.80 18.13 17.62
C ALA A 235 12.68 18.42 16.38
N VAL A 236 13.39 17.39 15.91
CA VAL A 236 14.13 17.42 14.64
C VAL A 236 13.37 16.56 13.63
N LEU A 237 13.09 17.11 12.46
CA LEU A 237 12.56 16.40 11.32
C LEU A 237 13.69 16.02 10.36
N VAL A 238 13.70 14.79 9.87
CA VAL A 238 14.69 14.27 8.94
C VAL A 238 14.00 13.81 7.67
N ALA A 239 14.47 14.30 6.54
CA ALA A 239 14.09 13.84 5.20
C ALA A 239 15.31 13.19 4.55
N ASP A 240 15.40 11.87 4.69
CA ASP A 240 16.47 10.99 4.18
C ASP A 240 15.85 9.65 3.79
N GLU A 241 15.13 9.61 2.64
CA GLU A 241 14.43 8.41 2.18
C GLU A 241 15.40 7.30 1.74
N ARG A 242 16.62 7.68 1.37
CA ARG A 242 17.66 6.73 0.98
C ARG A 242 18.38 6.11 2.18
N GLY A 243 18.37 6.75 3.34
CA GLY A 243 19.09 6.31 4.53
C GLY A 243 20.59 6.66 4.49
N ASP A 244 20.96 7.75 3.84
CA ASP A 244 22.37 8.13 3.68
C ASP A 244 22.99 8.74 4.95
N PHE A 245 22.17 9.32 5.84
CA PHE A 245 22.70 10.01 7.03
C PHE A 245 21.78 10.01 8.24
N GLY A 246 20.49 9.76 8.06
CA GLY A 246 19.49 9.97 9.11
C GLY A 246 19.75 9.19 10.38
N GLU A 247 20.41 8.03 10.28
CA GLU A 247 20.80 7.20 11.42
C GLU A 247 21.82 7.87 12.36
N TYR A 248 22.54 8.90 11.90
CA TYR A 248 23.49 9.65 12.72
C TYR A 248 22.83 10.76 13.55
N VAL A 249 21.58 11.13 13.25
CA VAL A 249 20.90 12.26 13.90
C VAL A 249 20.38 11.92 15.30
N PRO A 250 19.72 10.76 15.55
CA PRO A 250 19.18 10.44 16.86
C PRO A 250 20.26 10.42 17.95
N TYR A 251 19.92 11.03 19.09
CA TYR A 251 20.76 11.12 20.31
C TYR A 251 21.99 12.03 20.20
N GLN A 252 22.24 12.67 19.08
CA GLN A 252 23.44 13.48 18.83
C GLN A 252 23.13 14.94 18.54
N THR A 253 21.89 15.35 18.67
CA THR A 253 21.47 16.73 18.42
C THR A 253 21.88 17.69 19.54
N TRP A 254 22.08 18.97 19.21
CA TRP A 254 22.45 20.02 20.18
C TRP A 254 21.54 20.05 21.42
N TYR A 255 20.22 20.08 21.19
CA TYR A 255 19.25 19.86 22.24
C TYR A 255 18.81 18.40 22.26
N PRO A 256 18.67 17.76 23.43
CA PRO A 256 18.21 16.37 23.54
C PRO A 256 16.69 16.30 23.23
N ARG A 257 16.35 16.35 21.97
CA ARG A 257 14.98 16.40 21.47
C ARG A 257 14.67 15.17 20.61
N PRO A 258 13.40 14.76 20.50
CA PRO A 258 12.99 13.70 19.60
C PRO A 258 13.38 13.98 18.15
N VAL A 259 13.82 12.92 17.46
CA VAL A 259 14.02 12.90 16.02
C VAL A 259 12.85 12.18 15.39
N ALA A 260 12.35 12.69 14.27
CA ALA A 260 11.18 12.16 13.58
C ALA A 260 11.30 12.35 12.05
N GLY A 261 10.49 11.66 11.28
CA GLY A 261 10.54 11.69 9.82
C GLY A 261 10.95 10.34 9.25
N THR A 262 12.01 10.30 8.46
CA THR A 262 12.55 9.03 7.94
C THR A 262 13.25 8.20 9.01
N GLN A 263 13.70 8.84 10.09
CA GLN A 263 14.34 8.19 11.24
C GLN A 263 13.69 8.60 12.56
N GLY A 264 13.96 7.84 13.61
CA GLY A 264 13.43 8.08 14.96
C GLY A 264 11.94 7.70 15.04
N LEU A 265 11.07 8.68 15.15
CA LEU A 265 9.61 8.49 15.07
C LEU A 265 9.19 8.53 13.60
N THR A 266 8.93 7.36 13.04
CA THR A 266 8.67 7.20 11.60
C THR A 266 7.20 6.91 11.33
N PRO A 267 6.49 7.72 10.52
CA PRO A 267 5.18 7.40 10.00
C PRO A 267 5.30 6.35 8.89
N VAL A 268 4.50 5.28 8.95
CA VAL A 268 4.62 4.13 8.05
C VAL A 268 3.26 3.61 7.59
N GLY A 269 3.24 2.93 6.46
CA GLY A 269 2.05 2.21 5.99
C GLY A 269 1.81 0.92 6.78
N TRP A 270 2.87 0.24 7.21
CA TRP A 270 2.80 -0.98 8.01
C TRP A 270 4.08 -1.19 8.84
N HIS A 271 3.90 -1.75 10.04
CA HIS A 271 5.05 -2.11 10.88
C HIS A 271 4.74 -3.33 11.77
N LYS A 272 5.76 -4.11 12.06
CA LYS A 272 5.68 -5.32 12.89
C LYS A 272 5.18 -5.07 14.31
N THR A 273 5.30 -3.86 14.82
CA THR A 273 4.85 -3.49 16.16
C THR A 273 3.35 -3.18 16.24
N VAL A 274 2.62 -3.21 15.11
CA VAL A 274 1.17 -3.14 15.09
C VAL A 274 0.62 -4.54 15.38
N GLU A 275 0.09 -4.75 16.58
CA GLU A 275 -0.34 -6.08 17.05
C GLU A 275 -1.87 -6.21 17.16
N THR A 276 -2.58 -5.09 17.23
CA THR A 276 -4.03 -5.03 17.43
C THR A 276 -4.83 -5.34 16.16
N TYR A 277 -6.13 -5.55 16.32
CA TYR A 277 -7.10 -5.72 15.22
C TYR A 277 -6.78 -6.87 14.24
N GLY A 278 -6.06 -7.91 14.70
CA GLY A 278 -5.66 -9.03 13.86
C GLY A 278 -4.35 -8.82 13.09
N ALA A 279 -3.67 -7.68 13.25
CA ALA A 279 -2.40 -7.38 12.59
C ALA A 279 -1.31 -8.40 12.93
N ALA A 280 -1.24 -8.86 14.19
CA ALA A 280 -0.29 -9.89 14.61
C ALA A 280 -0.49 -11.22 13.85
N GLN A 281 -1.73 -11.59 13.53
CA GLN A 281 -2.01 -12.81 12.75
C GLN A 281 -1.60 -12.65 11.29
N LEU A 282 -1.87 -11.49 10.67
CA LEU A 282 -1.40 -11.20 9.32
C LEU A 282 0.14 -11.25 9.29
N GLN A 283 0.79 -10.62 10.26
CA GLN A 283 2.25 -10.59 10.36
C GLN A 283 2.86 -11.99 10.50
N LYS A 284 2.26 -12.88 11.33
CA LYS A 284 2.72 -14.27 11.47
C LYS A 284 2.58 -15.09 10.19
N ARG A 285 1.46 -14.91 9.47
CA ARG A 285 1.28 -15.59 8.17
C ARG A 285 2.29 -15.09 7.15
N PHE A 286 2.56 -13.79 7.14
CA PHE A 286 3.56 -13.21 6.26
C PHE A 286 4.97 -13.72 6.60
N GLU A 287 5.35 -13.74 7.88
CA GLU A 287 6.64 -14.25 8.33
C GLU A 287 6.81 -15.74 7.97
N ALA A 288 5.77 -16.54 8.11
CA ALA A 288 5.80 -17.95 7.70
C ALA A 288 6.02 -18.13 6.19
N LEU A 289 5.52 -17.21 5.36
CA LEU A 289 5.70 -17.23 3.90
C LEU A 289 7.05 -16.68 3.47
N ALA A 290 7.46 -15.55 4.04
CA ALA A 290 8.58 -14.74 3.54
C ALA A 290 9.88 -14.88 4.36
N GLY A 291 9.83 -15.47 5.56
CA GLY A 291 10.97 -15.57 6.48
C GLY A 291 11.43 -14.22 7.07
N ARG A 292 10.63 -13.17 6.92
CA ARG A 292 10.90 -11.80 7.36
C ARG A 292 9.64 -11.07 7.76
N TRP A 293 9.80 -9.90 8.37
CA TRP A 293 8.66 -9.02 8.68
C TRP A 293 8.10 -8.33 7.42
N MET A 294 6.77 -8.13 7.42
CA MET A 294 6.06 -7.36 6.41
C MET A 294 6.43 -5.87 6.52
N ASN A 295 6.73 -5.24 5.40
CA ASN A 295 6.97 -3.80 5.30
C ASN A 295 5.82 -3.07 4.56
N ASP A 296 5.97 -1.77 4.33
CA ASP A 296 4.96 -0.91 3.70
C ASP A 296 4.56 -1.39 2.30
N ARG A 297 5.55 -1.80 1.47
CA ARG A 297 5.29 -2.28 0.11
C ARG A 297 4.60 -3.62 0.10
N ASP A 298 4.97 -4.50 1.03
CA ASP A 298 4.30 -5.80 1.19
C ASP A 298 2.83 -5.61 1.56
N PHE A 299 2.56 -4.73 2.54
CA PHE A 299 1.18 -4.42 2.93
C PHE A 299 0.40 -3.75 1.79
N ALA A 300 1.02 -2.81 1.07
CA ALA A 300 0.40 -2.13 -0.06
C ALA A 300 0.03 -3.10 -1.19
N ALA A 301 0.90 -4.06 -1.50
CA ALA A 301 0.61 -5.10 -2.48
C ALA A 301 -0.44 -6.10 -1.98
N TRP A 302 -0.36 -6.48 -0.70
CA TRP A 302 -1.36 -7.35 -0.07
C TRP A 302 -2.75 -6.73 -0.13
N ILE A 303 -2.90 -5.48 0.30
CA ILE A 303 -4.21 -4.82 0.31
C ILE A 303 -4.73 -4.54 -1.11
N ALA A 304 -3.85 -4.31 -2.10
CA ALA A 304 -4.23 -4.18 -3.50
C ALA A 304 -4.90 -5.45 -4.04
N VAL A 305 -4.29 -6.62 -3.83
CA VAL A 305 -4.88 -7.91 -4.22
C VAL A 305 -6.17 -8.18 -3.43
N ARG A 306 -6.21 -7.85 -2.12
CA ARG A 306 -7.42 -8.00 -1.29
C ARG A 306 -8.55 -7.10 -1.75
N SER A 307 -8.25 -5.89 -2.22
CA SER A 307 -9.22 -4.98 -2.85
C SER A 307 -9.84 -5.65 -4.08
N ILE A 308 -9.01 -6.09 -5.02
CA ILE A 308 -9.49 -6.82 -6.20
C ILE A 308 -10.39 -8.00 -5.79
N ALA A 309 -9.93 -8.83 -4.86
CA ALA A 309 -10.69 -9.99 -4.43
C ALA A 309 -12.04 -9.63 -3.79
N SER A 310 -12.09 -8.55 -3.01
CA SER A 310 -13.33 -8.06 -2.39
C SER A 310 -14.31 -7.52 -3.44
N ALA A 311 -13.81 -6.76 -4.43
CA ALA A 311 -14.63 -6.24 -5.51
C ALA A 311 -15.17 -7.37 -6.40
N VAL A 312 -14.32 -8.32 -6.81
CA VAL A 312 -14.71 -9.49 -7.61
C VAL A 312 -15.75 -10.35 -6.85
N SER A 313 -15.56 -10.55 -5.55
CA SER A 313 -16.54 -11.31 -4.74
C SER A 313 -17.91 -10.66 -4.73
N LYS A 314 -17.99 -9.33 -4.76
CA LYS A 314 -19.25 -8.58 -4.79
C LYS A 314 -19.85 -8.49 -6.20
N LEU A 315 -19.03 -8.24 -7.22
CA LEU A 315 -19.48 -8.04 -8.60
C LEU A 315 -19.67 -9.35 -9.37
N ARG A 316 -18.96 -10.42 -8.97
CA ARG A 316 -18.87 -11.70 -9.69
C ARG A 316 -18.37 -11.56 -11.13
N GLN A 317 -17.47 -10.62 -11.35
CA GLN A 317 -16.82 -10.35 -12.64
C GLN A 317 -15.45 -9.71 -12.43
N THR A 318 -14.63 -9.67 -13.50
CA THR A 318 -13.24 -9.17 -13.47
C THR A 318 -13.03 -7.93 -14.34
N GLU A 319 -14.11 -7.28 -14.77
CA GLU A 319 -14.03 -6.09 -15.63
C GLU A 319 -13.36 -4.93 -14.83
N PRO A 320 -12.23 -4.36 -15.34
CA PRO A 320 -11.41 -3.42 -14.58
C PRO A 320 -12.13 -2.13 -14.16
N MET A 321 -12.94 -1.56 -15.07
CA MET A 321 -13.62 -0.30 -14.79
C MET A 321 -14.80 -0.48 -13.82
N ALA A 322 -15.49 -1.63 -13.86
CA ALA A 322 -16.51 -1.97 -12.87
C ALA A 322 -15.88 -2.18 -11.46
N ILE A 323 -14.72 -2.85 -11.40
CA ILE A 323 -13.97 -2.99 -10.16
C ILE A 323 -13.57 -1.61 -9.64
N ARG A 324 -12.96 -0.76 -10.49
CA ARG A 324 -12.58 0.60 -10.11
C ARG A 324 -13.76 1.42 -9.60
N ALA A 325 -14.88 1.39 -10.31
CA ALA A 325 -16.09 2.14 -9.92
C ALA A 325 -16.60 1.71 -8.54
N LEU A 326 -16.55 0.41 -8.23
CA LEU A 326 -16.94 -0.10 -6.92
C LEU A 326 -15.92 0.30 -5.83
N GLU A 327 -14.60 0.22 -6.11
CA GLU A 327 -13.54 0.54 -5.16
C GLU A 327 -13.57 2.01 -4.69
N ILE A 328 -13.87 2.94 -5.60
CA ILE A 328 -13.96 4.36 -5.26
C ILE A 328 -15.34 4.78 -4.72
N SER A 329 -16.27 3.84 -4.60
CA SER A 329 -17.58 4.08 -3.99
C SER A 329 -17.56 3.83 -2.48
N ASP A 330 -18.60 4.27 -1.79
CA ASP A 330 -18.79 3.99 -0.36
C ASP A 330 -19.35 2.57 -0.09
N GLN A 331 -19.52 1.77 -1.15
CA GLN A 331 -20.17 0.46 -1.07
C GLN A 331 -19.21 -0.69 -0.74
N LEU A 332 -17.89 -0.47 -0.78
CA LEU A 332 -16.89 -1.50 -0.54
C LEU A 332 -15.91 -1.10 0.58
N PRO A 333 -16.33 -1.22 1.85
CA PRO A 333 -15.38 -1.05 2.95
C PRO A 333 -14.42 -2.24 3.01
N LEU A 334 -13.11 -1.96 3.02
CA LEU A 334 -12.06 -2.97 3.04
C LEU A 334 -11.54 -3.21 4.46
N ASP A 335 -11.20 -4.46 4.75
CA ASP A 335 -10.53 -4.85 5.99
C ASP A 335 -9.02 -4.90 5.80
N GLY A 336 -8.27 -4.07 6.53
CA GLY A 336 -6.81 -3.97 6.44
C GLY A 336 -6.09 -4.20 7.77
N PHE A 337 -6.74 -4.79 8.78
CA PHE A 337 -6.15 -5.04 10.11
C PHE A 337 -5.59 -3.78 10.81
N LYS A 338 -6.17 -2.62 10.53
CA LYS A 338 -5.73 -1.32 11.06
C LYS A 338 -6.74 -0.67 12.01
N GLY A 339 -7.75 -1.41 12.47
CA GLY A 339 -8.79 -0.94 13.39
C GLY A 339 -9.85 -0.02 12.77
N ARG A 340 -9.73 0.32 11.50
CA ARG A 340 -10.67 1.12 10.71
C ARG A 340 -10.94 0.43 9.38
N LYS A 341 -12.14 0.62 8.84
CA LYS A 341 -12.45 0.21 7.46
C LYS A 341 -11.69 1.13 6.50
N LEU A 342 -11.05 0.53 5.51
CA LEU A 342 -10.33 1.25 4.46
C LEU A 342 -11.25 1.47 3.26
N SER A 343 -11.00 2.52 2.48
CA SER A 343 -11.72 2.81 1.24
C SER A 343 -10.87 3.68 0.33
N TYR A 344 -11.12 3.66 -0.98
CA TYR A 344 -10.42 4.53 -1.91
C TYR A 344 -11.13 5.88 -2.06
N ARG A 345 -10.36 6.96 -2.19
CA ARG A 345 -10.87 8.30 -2.46
C ARG A 345 -11.34 8.41 -3.90
N PRO A 346 -12.56 8.91 -4.16
CA PRO A 346 -13.06 9.04 -5.53
C PRO A 346 -12.34 10.11 -6.34
N TRP A 347 -11.70 11.12 -5.70
CA TRP A 347 -11.08 12.24 -6.41
C TRP A 347 -9.62 12.00 -6.83
N ASN A 348 -8.90 11.07 -6.21
CA ASN A 348 -7.50 10.79 -6.56
C ASN A 348 -7.09 9.32 -6.44
N GLY A 349 -8.02 8.41 -6.15
CA GLY A 349 -7.74 6.98 -6.08
C GLY A 349 -6.83 6.54 -4.92
N GLN A 350 -6.55 7.40 -3.93
CA GLN A 350 -5.72 7.05 -2.78
C GLN A 350 -6.51 6.26 -1.72
N LEU A 351 -5.94 5.17 -1.26
CA LEU A 351 -6.49 4.38 -0.15
C LEU A 351 -6.44 5.20 1.15
N ARG A 352 -7.60 5.39 1.77
CA ARG A 352 -7.76 5.91 3.12
C ARG A 352 -7.34 4.85 4.10
N GLN A 353 -6.33 5.12 4.90
CA GLN A 353 -5.82 4.17 5.89
C GLN A 353 -5.19 4.90 7.07
N PRO A 354 -5.31 4.36 8.30
CA PRO A 354 -4.56 4.84 9.43
C PRO A 354 -3.05 4.71 9.18
N ILE A 355 -2.30 5.69 9.65
CA ILE A 355 -0.84 5.74 9.54
C ILE A 355 -0.24 5.55 10.94
N PRO A 356 0.36 4.39 11.23
CA PRO A 356 1.15 4.17 12.44
C PRO A 356 2.36 5.10 12.50
N ILE A 357 2.66 5.63 13.68
CA ILE A 357 3.90 6.33 14.01
C ILE A 357 4.66 5.40 14.93
N VAL A 358 5.80 4.96 14.48
CA VAL A 358 6.56 3.88 15.11
C VAL A 358 7.99 4.28 15.41
N GLN A 359 8.61 3.54 16.27
CA GLN A 359 10.04 3.38 16.40
C GLN A 359 10.39 1.89 16.15
N PRO A 360 11.66 1.51 16.01
CA PRO A 360 12.02 0.14 15.61
C PRO A 360 11.41 -0.99 16.46
N ARG A 361 11.01 -0.70 17.72
CA ARG A 361 10.49 -1.71 18.66
C ARG A 361 9.14 -1.38 19.28
N ALA A 362 8.49 -0.27 18.89
CA ALA A 362 7.19 0.10 19.48
C ALA A 362 6.31 0.89 18.51
N LEU A 363 5.02 0.61 18.56
CA LEU A 363 3.99 1.51 18.07
C LEU A 363 3.85 2.65 19.10
N VAL A 364 4.04 3.89 18.65
CA VAL A 364 3.96 5.09 19.50
C VAL A 364 2.59 5.73 19.44
N SER A 365 2.02 5.84 18.23
CA SER A 365 0.70 6.40 17.99
C SER A 365 0.16 5.95 16.64
N THR A 366 -1.08 6.31 16.32
CA THR A 366 -1.68 6.11 15.00
C THR A 366 -2.49 7.34 14.62
N SER A 367 -2.22 7.89 13.43
CA SER A 367 -2.98 9.02 12.87
C SER A 367 -4.04 8.52 11.88
N PRO A 368 -5.16 9.30 11.72
CA PRO A 368 -5.39 10.65 12.23
C PRO A 368 -5.57 10.70 13.75
N GLN A 369 -5.05 11.77 14.37
CA GLN A 369 -5.20 12.03 15.80
C GLN A 369 -6.60 12.61 16.08
N ASP A 370 -7.17 12.33 17.27
CA ASP A 370 -8.55 12.70 17.62
C ASP A 370 -8.88 14.19 17.40
N GLY A 371 -7.92 15.08 17.60
CA GLY A 371 -8.10 16.52 17.39
C GLY A 371 -8.12 16.96 15.91
N PHE A 372 -7.91 16.05 14.97
CA PHE A 372 -7.72 16.36 13.54
C PHE A 372 -8.60 15.52 12.61
N LEU A 373 -9.67 14.95 13.13
CA LEU A 373 -10.58 14.13 12.33
C LEU A 373 -11.31 14.98 11.28
N HIS A 374 -11.34 14.51 10.05
CA HIS A 374 -12.05 15.20 8.98
C HIS A 374 -13.57 14.97 9.13
N PRO A 375 -14.44 16.00 8.87
CA PRO A 375 -15.88 15.90 9.13
C PRO A 375 -16.64 14.87 8.29
N PHE A 376 -16.16 14.56 7.09
CA PHE A 376 -16.83 13.58 6.20
C PHE A 376 -16.23 12.17 6.33
N ASN A 377 -14.93 12.04 6.33
CA ASN A 377 -14.25 10.78 6.55
C ASN A 377 -12.96 11.07 7.33
N GLU A 378 -12.83 10.47 8.51
CA GLU A 378 -11.72 10.73 9.44
C GLU A 378 -10.34 10.70 8.77
N MET A 379 -10.14 9.78 7.79
CA MET A 379 -8.87 9.61 7.09
C MET A 379 -8.56 10.71 6.07
N ASP A 380 -9.52 11.56 5.70
CA ASP A 380 -9.31 12.62 4.72
C ASP A 380 -8.53 13.81 5.29
N SER A 381 -8.23 13.79 6.60
CA SER A 381 -7.27 14.69 7.22
C SER A 381 -5.80 14.37 6.89
N LEU A 382 -5.51 13.22 6.27
CA LEU A 382 -4.16 12.78 5.90
C LEU A 382 -3.97 12.85 4.38
N GLY A 383 -2.93 13.57 3.93
CA GLY A 383 -2.65 13.79 2.52
C GLY A 383 -3.53 14.87 1.89
N TYR A 384 -3.64 14.87 0.58
CA TYR A 384 -4.38 15.88 -0.16
C TYR A 384 -5.88 15.59 -0.15
N ASP A 385 -6.66 16.57 0.27
CA ASP A 385 -8.12 16.55 0.23
C ASP A 385 -8.66 17.01 -1.13
N LYS A 386 -9.94 16.76 -1.37
CA LYS A 386 -10.61 17.05 -2.65
C LYS A 386 -10.39 18.48 -3.18
N PRO A 387 -10.45 19.55 -2.35
CA PRO A 387 -10.19 20.92 -2.83
C PRO A 387 -8.74 21.19 -3.21
N GLU A 388 -7.80 20.37 -2.76
CA GLU A 388 -6.36 20.55 -2.97
C GLU A 388 -5.83 19.85 -4.23
N VAL A 389 -6.69 19.15 -4.97
CA VAL A 389 -6.28 18.34 -6.13
C VAL A 389 -6.90 18.87 -7.41
N SER A 390 -6.16 18.76 -8.52
CA SER A 390 -6.61 19.10 -9.87
C SER A 390 -7.05 17.87 -10.67
N CYS A 391 -7.08 16.69 -10.05
CA CYS A 391 -7.53 15.45 -10.69
C CYS A 391 -8.95 15.59 -11.23
N ARG A 392 -9.13 15.21 -12.48
CA ARG A 392 -10.46 15.05 -13.11
C ARG A 392 -10.49 13.67 -13.74
N PHE A 393 -11.24 12.77 -13.13
CA PHE A 393 -11.54 11.48 -13.73
C PHE A 393 -12.82 11.60 -14.55
N PRO A 394 -12.88 10.95 -15.72
CA PRO A 394 -14.08 10.93 -16.56
C PRO A 394 -15.26 10.25 -15.87
#